data_8cbd1b5862a36d2977256886b5c6d280
#
_entry.id   8cbd1b5862a36d2977256886b5c6d280
#
_cell.length_a   1.000
_cell.length_b   1.000
_cell.length_c   1.000
_cell.angle_alpha   90.00
_cell.angle_beta   90.00
_cell.angle_gamma   90.00
#
_symmetry.space_group_name_H-M   'P 1'
#
loop_
_entity.id
_entity.type
_entity.pdbx_description
1 polymer ?
#
loop_
_entity_poly.entity_id
_entity_poly.type
_entity_poly.pdbx_seq_one_letter_code
_entity_poly.pdbx_strand_id
1 'polypeptide(L)'
;SKVFLKGTHYNAVTGILEYFENDFFEIFPDTKNLDFVSVDKRKFISSMEKTLYSISEDDNYYNMSGVYFHPRNKNSELTAVSMDGFRMSYIKYKYEIKKDKNISFYNKSAVLTKRSVLELLNLVRIKFIQNDSYFDVSIGLNYFIAKSYNVYLFIRILENDYPDFENIIPRFYKEEIIIKKEKILTSIKRVSSFSKDKKCSILFEFTINSVLLTYYDMGISKKGEINERLEILCSNNIVFLLNTKYLLESLNTFEEEYVFIKLLDEFSPIVISNQTNNHICLIMPIKGD
;
A
#
# COMPACT_ATOMS: atom_id res chain seq x y z
N SER A 1 -10.46 -10.53 14.57
CA SER A 1 -11.28 -9.31 14.45
C SER A 1 -12.67 -9.71 13.99
N LYS A 2 -13.70 -9.24 14.66
CA LYS A 2 -15.10 -9.51 14.32
C LYS A 2 -15.75 -8.23 13.83
N VAL A 3 -16.56 -8.32 12.78
CA VAL A 3 -17.27 -7.22 12.16
C VAL A 3 -18.74 -7.29 12.57
N PHE A 4 -19.30 -6.17 13.02
CA PHE A 4 -20.70 -6.06 13.38
C PHE A 4 -21.37 -4.97 12.55
N LEU A 5 -22.54 -5.29 11.98
CA LEU A 5 -23.37 -4.35 11.23
C LEU A 5 -24.64 -4.07 12.05
N LYS A 6 -24.90 -2.77 12.35
CA LYS A 6 -26.13 -2.33 13.01
C LYS A 6 -26.94 -1.46 12.04
N GLY A 7 -28.13 -1.89 11.69
CA GLY A 7 -29.11 -1.09 10.95
C GLY A 7 -30.10 -0.42 11.89
N THR A 8 -30.43 0.84 11.65
CA THR A 8 -31.30 1.64 12.53
C THR A 8 -32.76 1.73 12.07
N HIS A 9 -33.10 1.25 10.86
CA HIS A 9 -34.43 1.44 10.28
C HIS A 9 -35.20 0.17 9.87
N TYR A 10 -34.58 -1.00 9.92
CA TYR A 10 -35.28 -2.25 9.72
C TYR A 10 -34.77 -3.28 10.70
N ASN A 11 -35.68 -4.06 11.29
CA ASN A 11 -35.36 -5.20 12.18
C ASN A 11 -34.66 -6.37 11.46
N ALA A 12 -33.94 -6.10 10.41
CA ALA A 12 -33.14 -7.08 9.69
C ALA A 12 -31.72 -7.06 10.23
N VAL A 13 -31.48 -7.84 11.24
CA VAL A 13 -30.14 -8.30 11.57
C VAL A 13 -29.80 -9.37 10.55
N THR A 14 -29.11 -9.00 9.51
CA THR A 14 -28.53 -9.98 8.61
C THR A 14 -27.16 -10.38 9.11
N GLY A 15 -27.13 -11.49 9.73
CA GLY A 15 -25.98 -12.36 9.76
C GLY A 15 -24.98 -12.10 10.76
N ILE A 16 -24.82 -12.93 11.52
CA ILE A 16 -24.04 -13.86 11.88
C ILE A 16 -23.27 -13.80 12.91
N LEU A 17 -23.21 -14.46 13.52
CA LEU A 17 -22.77 -15.32 13.68
C LEU A 17 -21.90 -15.92 14.52
N GLU A 18 -21.58 -15.74 15.47
CA GLU A 18 -21.23 -16.52 16.63
C GLU A 18 -21.76 -15.80 17.85
N TYR A 19 -22.45 -16.52 18.63
CA TYR A 19 -23.08 -16.19 19.89
C TYR A 19 -22.13 -15.45 20.82
N PHE A 20 -22.48 -14.22 21.16
CA PHE A 20 -21.86 -13.49 22.26
C PHE A 20 -22.93 -12.98 23.21
N GLU A 21 -22.65 -13.11 24.49
CA GLU A 21 -23.50 -12.63 25.57
C GLU A 21 -23.77 -11.12 25.46
N ASN A 22 -24.85 -10.65 26.04
CA ASN A 22 -25.41 -9.30 25.91
C ASN A 22 -24.47 -8.14 26.27
N ASP A 23 -23.37 -8.41 26.97
CA ASP A 23 -22.40 -7.40 27.43
C ASP A 23 -21.50 -6.83 26.30
N PHE A 24 -21.57 -7.40 25.10
CA PHE A 24 -20.68 -7.01 24.00
C PHE A 24 -21.07 -5.69 23.33
N PHE A 25 -22.32 -5.26 23.46
CA PHE A 25 -22.78 -3.98 22.86
C PHE A 25 -22.34 -2.74 23.64
N GLU A 26 -21.93 -2.88 24.90
CA GLU A 26 -21.38 -1.80 25.71
C GLU A 26 -19.96 -1.40 25.32
N ILE A 27 -19.29 -2.23 24.51
CA ILE A 27 -17.87 -2.03 24.10
C ILE A 27 -17.75 -1.06 22.92
N PHE A 28 -18.83 -0.76 22.19
CA PHE A 28 -18.76 0.18 21.08
C PHE A 28 -18.66 1.62 21.57
N PRO A 29 -17.71 2.40 21.04
CA PRO A 29 -17.58 3.80 21.42
C PRO A 29 -18.85 4.57 21.08
N ASP A 30 -19.22 5.54 21.95
CA ASP A 30 -20.28 6.48 21.63
C ASP A 30 -19.88 7.30 20.40
N THR A 31 -20.65 7.15 19.33
CA THR A 31 -20.38 7.83 18.05
C THR A 31 -20.80 9.29 18.03
N LYS A 32 -21.54 9.79 19.05
CA LYS A 32 -22.06 11.15 19.08
C LYS A 32 -20.96 12.20 19.24
N ASN A 33 -19.86 11.83 19.89
CA ASN A 33 -18.72 12.71 20.19
C ASN A 33 -17.51 12.46 19.29
N LEU A 34 -17.67 11.72 18.19
CA LEU A 34 -16.57 11.41 17.28
C LEU A 34 -16.51 12.41 16.14
N ASP A 35 -15.29 12.80 15.82
CA ASP A 35 -15.00 13.65 14.68
C ASP A 35 -14.91 12.79 13.42
N PHE A 36 -15.79 13.04 12.46
CA PHE A 36 -15.80 12.35 11.18
C PHE A 36 -15.29 13.25 10.06
N VAL A 37 -14.49 12.67 9.18
CA VAL A 37 -14.00 13.31 7.96
C VAL A 37 -14.51 12.54 6.76
N SER A 38 -15.06 13.26 5.78
CA SER A 38 -15.52 12.66 4.53
C SER A 38 -14.36 12.38 3.59
N VAL A 39 -14.27 11.14 3.12
CA VAL A 39 -13.24 10.69 2.19
C VAL A 39 -13.88 10.21 0.88
N ASP A 40 -13.22 10.51 -0.23
CA ASP A 40 -13.62 10.00 -1.55
C ASP A 40 -13.43 8.48 -1.60
N LYS A 41 -14.50 7.75 -1.95
CA LYS A 41 -14.49 6.28 -2.01
C LYS A 41 -13.48 5.73 -2.98
N ARG A 42 -13.38 6.29 -4.18
CA ARG A 42 -12.49 5.76 -5.23
C ARG A 42 -11.04 5.91 -4.81
N LYS A 43 -10.67 7.09 -4.29
CA LYS A 43 -9.31 7.36 -3.81
C LYS A 43 -8.97 6.48 -2.62
N PHE A 44 -9.90 6.30 -1.69
CA PHE A 44 -9.71 5.43 -0.53
C PHE A 44 -9.51 3.97 -0.96
N ILE A 45 -10.41 3.43 -1.78
CA ILE A 45 -10.32 2.06 -2.31
C ILE A 45 -8.98 1.87 -3.02
N SER A 46 -8.65 2.75 -3.97
CA SER A 46 -7.40 2.69 -4.72
C SER A 46 -6.17 2.72 -3.80
N SER A 47 -6.17 3.58 -2.77
CA SER A 47 -5.04 3.66 -1.85
C SER A 47 -4.86 2.39 -1.02
N MET A 48 -5.95 1.79 -0.55
CA MET A 48 -5.91 0.54 0.21
C MET A 48 -5.46 -0.63 -0.66
N GLU A 49 -6.01 -0.76 -1.88
CA GLU A 49 -5.64 -1.83 -2.81
C GLU A 49 -4.16 -1.77 -3.20
N LYS A 50 -3.66 -0.58 -3.47
CA LYS A 50 -2.26 -0.33 -3.85
C LYS A 50 -1.27 -0.58 -2.71
N THR A 51 -1.74 -0.68 -1.46
CA THR A 51 -0.89 -0.98 -0.29
C THR A 51 -1.00 -2.42 0.20
N LEU A 52 -2.04 -3.18 -0.15
CA LEU A 52 -2.28 -4.53 0.39
C LEU A 52 -1.14 -5.53 0.15
N TYR A 53 -0.44 -5.43 -0.98
CA TYR A 53 0.56 -6.40 -1.41
C TYR A 53 1.87 -6.35 -0.61
N SER A 54 2.17 -5.22 0.02
CA SER A 54 3.41 -4.99 0.78
C SER A 54 3.22 -5.06 2.31
N ILE A 55 2.07 -5.54 2.78
CA ILE A 55 1.85 -5.82 4.20
C ILE A 55 2.72 -7.03 4.60
N SER A 56 3.39 -6.95 5.76
CA SER A 56 4.13 -8.09 6.31
C SER A 56 3.19 -9.25 6.65
N GLU A 57 3.59 -10.45 6.25
CA GLU A 57 2.96 -11.71 6.64
C GLU A 57 3.79 -12.46 7.69
N ASP A 58 4.91 -11.88 8.15
CA ASP A 58 5.78 -12.42 9.18
C ASP A 58 5.34 -11.93 10.56
N ASP A 59 5.04 -12.86 11.47
CA ASP A 59 4.60 -12.58 12.83
C ASP A 59 5.67 -11.82 13.66
N ASN A 60 6.96 -11.90 13.28
CA ASN A 60 8.02 -11.13 13.92
C ASN A 60 7.91 -9.63 13.65
N TYR A 61 7.21 -9.23 12.61
CA TYR A 61 6.97 -7.84 12.20
C TYR A 61 5.52 -7.42 12.40
N TYR A 62 4.95 -7.77 13.57
CA TYR A 62 3.56 -7.51 13.90
C TYR A 62 3.13 -6.04 13.70
N ASN A 63 4.01 -5.08 13.98
CA ASN A 63 3.77 -3.66 13.75
C ASN A 63 3.61 -3.28 12.26
N MET A 64 4.09 -4.12 11.33
CA MET A 64 3.93 -3.96 9.88
C MET A 64 2.87 -4.90 9.27
N SER A 65 2.08 -5.61 10.09
CA SER A 65 1.04 -6.56 9.63
C SER A 65 -0.25 -5.90 9.14
N GLY A 66 -0.20 -4.61 8.83
CA GLY A 66 -1.35 -3.83 8.37
C GLY A 66 -0.97 -2.62 7.53
N VAL A 67 -2.00 -1.92 7.06
CA VAL A 67 -1.86 -0.62 6.40
C VAL A 67 -1.89 0.47 7.46
N TYR A 68 -0.85 1.27 7.50
CA TYR A 68 -0.80 2.50 8.28
C TYR A 68 -1.57 3.59 7.56
N PHE A 69 -2.60 4.08 8.20
CA PHE A 69 -3.47 5.14 7.70
C PHE A 69 -3.29 6.40 8.56
N HIS A 70 -2.91 7.50 7.94
CA HIS A 70 -2.60 8.74 8.65
C HIS A 70 -3.14 9.97 7.93
N PRO A 71 -4.12 10.68 8.51
CA PRO A 71 -4.53 11.98 8.03
C PRO A 71 -3.55 13.07 8.48
N ARG A 72 -3.13 13.92 7.54
CA ARG A 72 -2.24 15.05 7.79
C ARG A 72 -2.98 16.38 7.65
N ASN A 73 -2.91 17.20 8.69
CA ASN A 73 -3.60 18.50 8.69
C ASN A 73 -3.00 19.50 7.68
N LYS A 74 -1.66 19.52 7.57
CA LYS A 74 -0.93 20.59 6.89
C LYS A 74 -1.33 20.83 5.42
N ASN A 75 -1.88 19.80 4.74
CA ASN A 75 -2.28 19.88 3.33
C ASN A 75 -3.62 19.21 3.03
N SER A 76 -4.41 18.83 4.04
CA SER A 76 -5.60 17.99 3.88
C SER A 76 -5.26 16.69 3.13
N GLU A 77 -4.18 16.02 3.51
CA GLU A 77 -3.67 14.81 2.89
C GLU A 77 -3.94 13.59 3.75
N LEU A 78 -4.37 12.52 3.11
CA LEU A 78 -4.40 11.18 3.68
C LEU A 78 -3.24 10.37 3.14
N THR A 79 -2.56 9.70 4.04
CA THR A 79 -1.44 8.81 3.73
C THR A 79 -1.85 7.37 4.06
N ALA A 80 -1.61 6.46 3.13
CA ALA A 80 -1.68 5.02 3.36
C ALA A 80 -0.32 4.40 3.06
N VAL A 81 0.19 3.60 3.98
CA VAL A 81 1.51 2.96 3.86
C VAL A 81 1.43 1.52 4.31
N SER A 82 2.14 0.65 3.60
CA SER A 82 2.43 -0.70 4.06
C SER A 82 3.87 -1.07 3.71
N MET A 83 4.50 -1.92 4.51
CA MET A 83 5.84 -2.44 4.26
C MET A 83 6.05 -3.78 4.96
N ASP A 84 7.05 -4.54 4.50
CA ASP A 84 7.43 -5.86 5.04
C ASP A 84 8.92 -5.97 5.38
N GLY A 85 9.64 -4.84 5.40
CA GLY A 85 11.10 -4.78 5.62
C GLY A 85 11.92 -4.90 4.34
N PHE A 86 11.35 -5.40 3.24
CA PHE A 86 12.04 -5.54 1.94
C PHE A 86 11.45 -4.66 0.85
N ARG A 87 10.22 -4.23 1.03
CA ARG A 87 9.49 -3.35 0.13
C ARG A 87 8.51 -2.49 0.89
N MET A 88 8.08 -1.41 0.26
CA MET A 88 7.07 -0.49 0.80
C MET A 88 6.18 0.01 -0.32
N SER A 89 4.91 0.22 -0.02
CA SER A 89 3.99 1.01 -0.82
C SER A 89 3.49 2.20 -0.02
N TYR A 90 3.65 3.38 -0.59
CA TYR A 90 3.25 4.64 0.01
C TYR A 90 2.35 5.39 -0.95
N ILE A 91 1.17 5.79 -0.48
CA ILE A 91 0.20 6.56 -1.23
C ILE A 91 -0.27 7.74 -0.42
N LYS A 92 -0.32 8.91 -1.05
CA LYS A 92 -0.97 10.09 -0.48
C LYS A 92 -1.97 10.69 -1.45
N TYR A 93 -3.07 11.19 -0.93
CA TYR A 93 -4.08 11.89 -1.71
C TYR A 93 -4.76 12.98 -0.87
N LYS A 94 -5.24 14.01 -1.58
CA LYS A 94 -6.02 15.08 -0.92
C LYS A 94 -7.44 14.61 -0.65
N TYR A 95 -7.94 14.94 0.52
CA TYR A 95 -9.34 14.75 0.89
C TYR A 95 -10.06 16.08 1.06
N GLU A 96 -11.36 16.07 0.95
CA GLU A 96 -12.18 17.26 1.15
C GLU A 96 -12.57 17.37 2.63
N ILE A 97 -12.28 18.51 3.22
CA ILE A 97 -12.78 18.85 4.55
C ILE A 97 -14.17 19.45 4.33
N LYS A 98 -15.23 18.78 4.75
CA LYS A 98 -16.51 19.44 4.94
C LYS A 98 -16.30 20.47 6.05
N LYS A 99 -16.46 21.77 5.72
CA LYS A 99 -16.26 22.91 6.61
C LYS A 99 -16.83 22.63 8.02
N ASP A 100 -16.06 23.05 9.00
CA ASP A 100 -16.33 23.00 10.42
C ASP A 100 -16.24 21.61 11.07
N LYS A 101 -15.05 21.26 11.47
CA LYS A 101 -14.72 20.64 12.77
C LYS A 101 -13.44 19.80 12.72
N ASN A 102 -12.65 20.05 13.70
CA ASN A 102 -11.85 19.20 14.56
C ASN A 102 -10.45 18.82 14.11
N ILE A 103 -9.54 19.55 14.75
CA ILE A 103 -8.08 19.36 14.77
C ILE A 103 -7.68 17.97 15.31
N SER A 104 -8.56 17.30 16.07
CA SER A 104 -8.21 16.03 16.75
C SER A 104 -8.05 14.84 15.83
N PHE A 105 -8.72 14.80 14.66
CA PHE A 105 -8.59 13.72 13.68
C PHE A 105 -7.18 13.70 13.04
N TYR A 106 -6.56 14.86 12.87
CA TYR A 106 -5.32 15.02 12.12
C TYR A 106 -4.06 14.54 12.85
N ASN A 107 -4.15 14.32 14.15
CA ASN A 107 -3.03 13.88 14.96
C ASN A 107 -3.13 12.39 15.32
N LYS A 108 -4.06 11.66 14.71
CA LYS A 108 -4.29 10.25 14.98
C LYS A 108 -3.93 9.44 13.77
N SER A 109 -3.32 8.30 14.00
CA SER A 109 -3.05 7.31 12.97
C SER A 109 -3.70 5.98 13.36
N ALA A 110 -3.85 5.10 12.37
CA ALA A 110 -4.41 3.78 12.57
C ALA A 110 -3.64 2.76 11.74
N VAL A 111 -3.25 1.65 12.35
CA VAL A 111 -2.77 0.48 11.62
C VAL A 111 -3.93 -0.50 11.49
N LEU A 112 -4.37 -0.73 10.26
CA LEU A 112 -5.48 -1.62 9.92
C LEU A 112 -4.94 -2.94 9.39
N THR A 113 -5.26 -4.05 10.06
CA THR A 113 -4.79 -5.38 9.62
C THR A 113 -5.24 -5.68 8.20
N LYS A 114 -4.50 -6.54 7.49
CA LYS A 114 -4.85 -6.98 6.13
C LYS A 114 -6.31 -7.45 6.02
N ARG A 115 -6.75 -8.27 6.99
CA ARG A 115 -8.13 -8.76 7.05
C ARG A 115 -9.13 -7.62 7.21
N SER A 116 -8.85 -6.68 8.11
CA SER A 116 -9.73 -5.53 8.34
C SER A 116 -9.86 -4.63 7.11
N VAL A 117 -8.76 -4.42 6.38
CA VAL A 117 -8.77 -3.65 5.12
C VAL A 117 -9.61 -4.36 4.06
N LEU A 118 -9.49 -5.68 3.90
CA LEU A 118 -10.29 -6.44 2.95
C LEU A 118 -11.80 -6.36 3.27
N GLU A 119 -12.18 -6.50 4.55
CA GLU A 119 -13.58 -6.37 4.97
C GLU A 119 -14.10 -4.93 4.75
N LEU A 120 -13.29 -3.92 5.05
CA LEU A 120 -13.62 -2.54 4.78
C LEU A 120 -13.84 -2.29 3.29
N LEU A 121 -12.97 -2.79 2.43
CA LEU A 121 -13.10 -2.68 0.99
C LEU A 121 -14.37 -3.38 0.47
N ASN A 122 -14.68 -4.56 0.99
CA ASN A 122 -15.91 -5.27 0.65
C ASN A 122 -17.14 -4.45 1.02
N LEU A 123 -17.16 -3.87 2.24
CA LEU A 123 -18.26 -3.04 2.70
C LEU A 123 -18.43 -1.78 1.83
N VAL A 124 -17.34 -1.10 1.53
CA VAL A 124 -17.37 0.15 0.73
C VAL A 124 -17.83 -0.11 -0.72
N ARG A 125 -17.66 -1.34 -1.23
CA ARG A 125 -18.11 -1.75 -2.58
C ARG A 125 -19.56 -2.23 -2.64
N ILE A 126 -20.21 -2.53 -1.52
CA ILE A 126 -21.59 -3.03 -1.49
C ILE A 126 -22.56 -1.97 -2.03
N LYS A 127 -23.59 -2.42 -2.77
CA LYS A 127 -24.53 -1.56 -3.51
C LYS A 127 -25.19 -0.45 -2.70
N PHE A 128 -25.55 -0.69 -1.45
CA PHE A 128 -26.23 0.34 -0.64
C PHE A 128 -25.32 1.53 -0.25
N ILE A 129 -23.99 1.33 -0.36
CA ILE A 129 -22.98 2.38 -0.18
C ILE A 129 -22.56 2.97 -1.53
N GLN A 130 -22.86 2.31 -2.67
CA GLN A 130 -22.36 2.68 -4.00
C GLN A 130 -22.90 4.01 -4.54
N ASN A 131 -24.04 4.48 -4.07
CA ASN A 131 -24.67 5.70 -4.59
C ASN A 131 -23.98 6.99 -4.13
N ASP A 132 -23.15 6.92 -3.08
CA ASP A 132 -22.38 8.06 -2.60
C ASP A 132 -20.94 8.01 -3.09
N SER A 133 -20.44 9.14 -3.53
CA SER A 133 -19.02 9.30 -3.88
C SER A 133 -18.13 9.38 -2.65
N TYR A 134 -18.71 9.61 -1.47
CA TYR A 134 -18.01 9.82 -0.20
C TYR A 134 -18.55 8.91 0.90
N PHE A 135 -17.73 8.67 1.90
CA PHE A 135 -18.13 8.10 3.19
C PHE A 135 -17.32 8.75 4.30
N ASP A 136 -17.78 8.65 5.52
CA ASP A 136 -17.16 9.30 6.64
C ASP A 136 -16.25 8.32 7.41
N VAL A 137 -15.08 8.79 7.83
CA VAL A 137 -14.15 8.03 8.66
C VAL A 137 -13.80 8.79 9.92
N SER A 138 -13.54 8.07 10.99
CA SER A 138 -13.03 8.59 12.25
C SER A 138 -11.97 7.67 12.83
N ILE A 139 -11.00 8.24 13.55
CA ILE A 139 -9.97 7.48 14.28
C ILE A 139 -10.14 7.79 15.76
N GLY A 140 -10.61 6.81 16.52
CA GLY A 140 -10.69 6.83 17.97
C GLY A 140 -9.39 6.37 18.62
N LEU A 141 -9.42 6.12 19.93
CA LEU A 141 -8.26 5.57 20.65
C LEU A 141 -7.92 4.16 20.17
N ASN A 142 -8.93 3.30 20.07
CA ASN A 142 -8.74 1.88 19.78
C ASN A 142 -9.44 1.41 18.50
N TYR A 143 -10.17 2.30 17.83
CA TYR A 143 -10.99 1.94 16.68
C TYR A 143 -10.82 2.94 15.54
N PHE A 144 -10.66 2.39 14.34
CA PHE A 144 -10.97 3.08 13.10
C PHE A 144 -12.45 2.83 12.80
N ILE A 145 -13.18 3.88 12.49
CA ILE A 145 -14.63 3.81 12.28
C ILE A 145 -14.93 4.34 10.89
N ALA A 146 -15.58 3.51 10.08
CA ALA A 146 -16.13 3.92 8.79
C ALA A 146 -17.64 4.02 8.90
N LYS A 147 -18.22 5.12 8.36
CA LYS A 147 -19.63 5.40 8.41
C LYS A 147 -20.16 5.76 7.02
N SER A 148 -21.27 5.16 6.65
CA SER A 148 -22.06 5.57 5.48
C SER A 148 -23.53 5.43 5.81
N TYR A 149 -24.31 6.55 5.70
CA TYR A 149 -25.69 6.61 6.17
C TYR A 149 -25.85 6.12 7.63
N ASN A 150 -26.61 5.05 7.82
CA ASN A 150 -26.89 4.43 9.10
C ASN A 150 -26.03 3.19 9.40
N VAL A 151 -25.00 2.94 8.59
CA VAL A 151 -24.10 1.80 8.74
C VAL A 151 -22.78 2.27 9.32
N TYR A 152 -22.34 1.62 10.38
CA TYR A 152 -21.05 1.84 11.02
C TYR A 152 -20.24 0.56 11.00
N LEU A 153 -18.98 0.67 10.60
CA LEU A 153 -17.98 -0.39 10.71
C LEU A 153 -16.93 0.04 11.73
N PHE A 154 -16.78 -0.74 12.79
CA PHE A 154 -15.76 -0.55 13.81
C PHE A 154 -14.62 -1.53 13.57
N ILE A 155 -13.42 -1.04 13.38
CA ILE A 155 -12.22 -1.84 13.18
C ILE A 155 -11.26 -1.55 14.33
N ARG A 156 -10.87 -2.59 15.06
CA ARG A 156 -9.85 -2.43 16.11
C ARG A 156 -8.50 -2.12 15.47
N ILE A 157 -7.88 -1.05 15.93
CA ILE A 157 -6.55 -0.60 15.50
C ILE A 157 -5.49 -1.48 16.17
N LEU A 158 -4.39 -1.77 15.48
CA LEU A 158 -3.21 -2.34 16.11
C LEU A 158 -2.54 -1.28 17.01
N GLU A 159 -2.24 -1.64 18.25
CA GLU A 159 -1.75 -0.72 19.29
C GLU A 159 -0.24 -0.45 19.22
N ASN A 160 0.45 -0.90 18.17
CA ASN A 160 1.90 -0.77 18.05
C ASN A 160 2.30 0.42 17.19
N ASP A 161 3.44 1.02 17.52
CA ASP A 161 4.04 2.08 16.71
C ASP A 161 4.47 1.54 15.34
N TYR A 162 3.96 2.18 14.31
CA TYR A 162 4.38 1.89 12.94
C TYR A 162 5.78 2.46 12.70
N PRO A 163 6.69 1.75 12.00
CA PRO A 163 8.04 2.25 11.76
C PRO A 163 8.06 3.58 11.01
N ASP A 164 9.09 4.37 11.23
CA ASP A 164 9.29 5.65 10.53
C ASP A 164 9.66 5.42 9.07
N PHE A 165 8.64 5.28 8.24
CA PHE A 165 8.76 5.02 6.80
C PHE A 165 9.29 6.23 6.03
N GLU A 166 9.16 7.46 6.54
CA GLU A 166 9.60 8.67 5.81
C GLU A 166 11.11 8.73 5.69
N ASN A 167 11.83 8.24 6.70
CA ASN A 167 13.28 8.19 6.69
C ASN A 167 13.85 7.08 5.78
N ILE A 168 13.02 6.12 5.36
CA ILE A 168 13.41 5.05 4.42
C ILE A 168 13.43 5.57 2.98
N ILE A 169 12.62 6.58 2.66
CA ILE A 169 12.55 7.15 1.32
C ILE A 169 13.79 8.01 1.07
N PRO A 170 14.65 7.68 0.09
CA PRO A 170 15.82 8.49 -0.22
C PRO A 170 15.42 9.91 -0.61
N ARG A 171 16.17 10.90 -0.13
CA ARG A 171 15.92 12.32 -0.42
C ARG A 171 16.62 12.79 -1.70
N PHE A 172 17.61 12.03 -2.18
CA PHE A 172 18.39 12.32 -3.38
C PHE A 172 18.46 11.08 -4.26
N TYR A 173 18.60 11.30 -5.54
CA TYR A 173 18.76 10.25 -6.54
C TYR A 173 19.87 10.67 -7.50
N LYS A 174 20.71 9.72 -7.91
CA LYS A 174 21.71 9.93 -8.96
C LYS A 174 21.11 9.82 -10.35
N GLU A 175 20.08 8.99 -10.48
CA GLU A 175 19.36 8.74 -11.74
C GLU A 175 17.86 8.78 -11.52
N GLU A 176 17.17 9.36 -12.50
CA GLU A 176 15.72 9.26 -12.64
C GLU A 176 15.39 8.81 -14.06
N ILE A 177 14.88 7.61 -14.20
CA ILE A 177 14.60 6.96 -15.47
C ILE A 177 13.10 6.94 -15.69
N ILE A 178 12.64 7.46 -16.82
CA ILE A 178 11.24 7.43 -17.22
C ILE A 178 11.06 6.28 -18.20
N ILE A 179 10.18 5.35 -17.92
CA ILE A 179 9.93 4.20 -18.76
C ILE A 179 8.45 3.87 -18.88
N LYS A 180 8.03 3.40 -20.05
CA LYS A 180 6.66 2.85 -20.22
C LYS A 180 6.49 1.63 -19.34
N LYS A 181 5.48 1.66 -18.45
CA LYS A 181 5.18 0.58 -17.51
C LYS A 181 5.04 -0.77 -18.23
N GLU A 182 4.26 -0.82 -19.31
CA GLU A 182 4.03 -2.06 -20.05
C GLU A 182 5.31 -2.63 -20.70
N LYS A 183 6.23 -1.76 -21.11
CA LYS A 183 7.51 -2.18 -21.69
C LYS A 183 8.34 -2.94 -20.65
N ILE A 184 8.54 -2.34 -19.47
CA ILE A 184 9.33 -2.99 -18.41
C ILE A 184 8.63 -4.22 -17.82
N LEU A 185 7.30 -4.18 -17.63
CA LEU A 185 6.53 -5.34 -17.17
C LEU A 185 6.66 -6.53 -18.11
N THR A 186 6.56 -6.29 -19.41
CA THR A 186 6.66 -7.34 -20.43
C THR A 186 8.06 -7.95 -20.42
N SER A 187 9.11 -7.14 -20.33
CA SER A 187 10.50 -7.60 -20.27
C SER A 187 10.77 -8.42 -19.02
N ILE A 188 10.31 -7.96 -17.85
CA ILE A 188 10.42 -8.71 -16.60
C ILE A 188 9.74 -10.08 -16.72
N LYS A 189 8.50 -10.12 -17.24
CA LYS A 189 7.75 -11.37 -17.43
C LYS A 189 8.45 -12.32 -18.39
N ARG A 190 9.01 -11.83 -19.51
CA ARG A 190 9.76 -12.67 -20.46
C ARG A 190 11.01 -13.26 -19.81
N VAL A 191 11.82 -12.43 -19.16
CA VAL A 191 13.05 -12.89 -18.52
C VAL A 191 12.76 -13.87 -17.39
N SER A 192 11.66 -13.66 -16.64
CA SER A 192 11.29 -14.53 -15.51
C SER A 192 10.50 -15.79 -15.91
N SER A 193 9.99 -15.89 -17.14
CA SER A 193 9.14 -17.02 -17.58
C SER A 193 9.86 -18.37 -17.59
N PHE A 194 11.16 -18.36 -17.59
CA PHE A 194 12.01 -19.56 -17.60
C PHE A 194 12.39 -20.05 -16.20
N SER A 195 12.02 -19.29 -15.18
CA SER A 195 12.24 -19.72 -13.79
C SER A 195 11.30 -20.88 -13.44
N LYS A 196 11.87 -21.98 -12.96
CA LYS A 196 11.10 -23.07 -12.34
C LYS A 196 10.70 -22.75 -10.91
N ASP A 197 11.38 -21.79 -10.29
CA ASP A 197 11.20 -21.43 -8.88
C ASP A 197 10.43 -20.13 -8.68
N LYS A 198 9.56 -20.11 -7.65
CA LYS A 198 8.85 -18.92 -7.20
C LYS A 198 9.77 -17.82 -6.63
N LYS A 199 11.05 -18.14 -6.36
CA LYS A 199 12.07 -17.21 -5.83
C LYS A 199 12.99 -16.67 -6.93
N CYS A 200 12.43 -16.34 -8.08
CA CYS A 200 13.16 -15.76 -9.19
C CYS A 200 13.61 -14.33 -8.85
N SER A 201 14.86 -14.02 -9.20
CA SER A 201 15.42 -12.68 -9.15
C SER A 201 15.89 -12.24 -10.53
N ILE A 202 15.92 -10.94 -10.75
CA ILE A 202 16.42 -10.34 -11.98
C ILE A 202 17.56 -9.41 -11.64
N LEU A 203 18.67 -9.59 -12.33
CA LEU A 203 19.80 -8.68 -12.32
C LEU A 203 19.52 -7.56 -13.33
N PHE A 204 19.51 -6.33 -12.85
CA PHE A 204 19.43 -5.13 -13.64
C PHE A 204 20.81 -4.49 -13.77
N GLU A 205 21.34 -4.44 -14.97
CA GLU A 205 22.61 -3.79 -15.27
C GLU A 205 22.32 -2.51 -16.07
N PHE A 206 22.22 -1.38 -15.37
CA PHE A 206 22.07 -0.08 -16.00
C PHE A 206 23.41 0.37 -16.58
N THR A 207 23.37 0.80 -17.82
CA THR A 207 24.50 1.37 -18.54
C THR A 207 24.04 2.62 -19.27
N ILE A 208 24.98 3.37 -19.86
CA ILE A 208 24.61 4.57 -20.63
C ILE A 208 23.58 4.18 -21.70
N ASN A 209 22.42 4.82 -21.63
CA ASN A 209 21.29 4.67 -22.56
C ASN A 209 20.65 3.28 -22.65
N SER A 210 20.98 2.34 -21.75
CA SER A 210 20.31 1.03 -21.73
C SER A 210 20.29 0.38 -20.35
N VAL A 211 19.38 -0.55 -20.16
CA VAL A 211 19.38 -1.50 -19.06
C VAL A 211 19.28 -2.92 -19.61
N LEU A 212 20.14 -3.80 -19.11
CA LEU A 212 20.10 -5.21 -19.38
C LEU A 212 19.44 -5.92 -18.19
N LEU A 213 18.36 -6.64 -18.46
CA LEU A 213 17.66 -7.49 -17.50
C LEU A 213 18.12 -8.92 -17.73
N THR A 214 18.66 -9.57 -16.70
CA THR A 214 19.12 -10.95 -16.81
C THR A 214 18.48 -11.77 -15.69
N TYR A 215 17.98 -12.94 -16.02
CA TYR A 215 17.53 -13.91 -15.02
C TYR A 215 18.70 -14.29 -14.09
N TYR A 216 18.41 -14.35 -12.79
CA TYR A 216 19.38 -14.76 -11.79
C TYR A 216 18.78 -15.85 -10.90
N ASP A 217 19.47 -17.01 -10.87
CA ASP A 217 19.08 -18.14 -10.04
C ASP A 217 19.74 -18.01 -8.66
N MET A 218 18.93 -17.74 -7.65
CA MET A 218 19.40 -17.62 -6.27
C MET A 218 19.84 -18.95 -5.66
N GLY A 219 19.31 -20.07 -6.15
CA GLY A 219 19.63 -21.42 -5.62
C GLY A 219 21.03 -21.88 -5.95
N ILE A 220 21.57 -21.46 -7.09
CA ILE A 220 22.92 -21.77 -7.55
C ILE A 220 23.82 -20.54 -7.66
N SER A 221 23.33 -19.36 -7.22
CA SER A 221 24.03 -18.08 -7.29
C SER A 221 24.65 -17.80 -8.67
N LYS A 222 23.86 -18.07 -9.73
CA LYS A 222 24.35 -17.98 -11.12
C LYS A 222 23.46 -17.09 -11.99
N LYS A 223 24.14 -16.26 -12.79
CA LYS A 223 23.53 -15.48 -13.88
C LYS A 223 23.03 -16.42 -14.97
N GLY A 224 21.78 -16.30 -15.35
CA GLY A 224 21.18 -17.07 -16.43
C GLY A 224 21.62 -16.57 -17.81
N GLU A 225 21.38 -17.39 -18.84
CA GLU A 225 21.65 -17.01 -20.23
C GLU A 225 20.52 -16.13 -20.82
N ILE A 226 19.37 -16.10 -20.16
CA ILE A 226 18.20 -15.36 -20.65
C ILE A 226 18.31 -13.92 -20.19
N ASN A 227 18.33 -13.02 -21.18
CA ASN A 227 18.43 -11.58 -20.93
C ASN A 227 17.62 -10.80 -21.96
N GLU A 228 17.26 -9.57 -21.59
CA GLU A 228 16.60 -8.61 -22.47
C GLU A 228 17.18 -7.20 -22.22
N ARG A 229 17.50 -6.50 -23.30
CA ARG A 229 18.00 -5.12 -23.25
C ARG A 229 16.88 -4.14 -23.57
N LEU A 230 16.74 -3.13 -22.73
CA LEU A 230 15.84 -2.00 -22.97
C LEU A 230 16.64 -0.72 -23.17
N GLU A 231 16.26 0.07 -24.16
CA GLU A 231 16.76 1.43 -24.33
C GLU A 231 16.04 2.37 -23.34
N ILE A 232 16.83 3.11 -22.61
CA ILE A 232 16.39 4.07 -21.58
C ILE A 232 17.36 5.25 -21.60
N LEU A 233 16.96 6.37 -21.00
CA LEU A 233 17.89 7.48 -20.71
C LEU A 233 18.48 7.25 -19.31
N CYS A 234 19.76 6.91 -19.25
CA CYS A 234 20.52 6.71 -18.03
C CYS A 234 21.94 7.18 -18.25
N SER A 235 22.56 7.82 -17.27
CA SER A 235 23.91 8.37 -17.36
C SER A 235 24.94 7.60 -16.56
N ASN A 236 24.50 6.81 -15.59
CA ASN A 236 25.37 6.08 -14.68
C ASN A 236 25.27 4.56 -14.84
N ASN A 237 26.38 3.86 -14.59
CA ASN A 237 26.40 2.42 -14.50
C ASN A 237 26.03 2.01 -13.07
N ILE A 238 24.94 1.30 -12.90
CA ILE A 238 24.45 0.82 -11.61
C ILE A 238 23.90 -0.60 -11.78
N VAL A 239 24.17 -1.47 -10.82
CA VAL A 239 23.74 -2.87 -10.87
C VAL A 239 22.89 -3.20 -9.65
N PHE A 240 21.75 -3.85 -9.86
CA PHE A 240 20.86 -4.30 -8.82
C PHE A 240 20.40 -5.73 -9.05
N LEU A 241 20.32 -6.49 -7.99
CA LEU A 241 19.60 -7.75 -7.97
C LEU A 241 18.27 -7.58 -7.24
N LEU A 242 17.15 -7.82 -7.91
CA LEU A 242 15.81 -7.58 -7.39
C LEU A 242 14.96 -8.83 -7.37
N ASN A 243 14.11 -8.93 -6.34
CA ASN A 243 13.08 -9.95 -6.29
C ASN A 243 12.00 -9.66 -7.35
N THR A 244 11.83 -10.59 -8.29
CA THR A 244 10.90 -10.45 -9.41
C THR A 244 9.45 -10.27 -8.96
N LYS A 245 9.02 -11.00 -7.92
CA LYS A 245 7.67 -10.90 -7.39
C LYS A 245 7.40 -9.49 -6.85
N TYR A 246 8.32 -8.95 -6.05
CA TYR A 246 8.17 -7.62 -5.46
C TYR A 246 8.07 -6.54 -6.53
N LEU A 247 8.90 -6.67 -7.57
CA LEU A 247 8.93 -5.73 -8.68
C LEU A 247 7.62 -5.78 -9.50
N LEU A 248 7.12 -6.98 -9.83
CA LEU A 248 5.87 -7.14 -10.56
C LEU A 248 4.67 -6.64 -9.77
N GLU A 249 4.59 -6.98 -8.48
CA GLU A 249 3.51 -6.52 -7.60
C GLU A 249 3.51 -5.00 -7.49
N SER A 250 4.67 -4.38 -7.30
CA SER A 250 4.81 -2.91 -7.24
C SER A 250 4.40 -2.23 -8.55
N LEU A 251 4.93 -2.68 -9.69
CA LEU A 251 4.62 -2.10 -11.00
C LEU A 251 3.13 -2.22 -11.36
N ASN A 252 2.49 -3.32 -10.99
CA ASN A 252 1.06 -3.53 -11.26
C ASN A 252 0.13 -2.59 -10.48
N THR A 253 0.61 -1.90 -9.45
CA THR A 253 -0.20 -0.93 -8.70
C THR A 253 -0.32 0.44 -9.40
N PHE A 254 0.55 0.74 -10.36
CA PHE A 254 0.50 1.99 -11.12
C PHE A 254 -0.54 1.90 -12.24
N GLU A 255 -1.35 2.93 -12.38
CA GLU A 255 -2.35 3.07 -13.44
C GLU A 255 -1.79 3.89 -14.62
N GLU A 256 -0.73 4.63 -14.38
CA GLU A 256 -0.08 5.52 -15.35
C GLU A 256 0.65 4.74 -16.44
N GLU A 257 0.71 5.30 -17.65
CA GLU A 257 1.44 4.75 -18.79
C GLU A 257 2.96 4.72 -18.55
N TYR A 258 3.47 5.74 -17.84
CA TYR A 258 4.89 5.89 -17.52
C TYR A 258 5.10 5.80 -16.02
N VAL A 259 6.19 5.15 -15.63
CA VAL A 259 6.71 5.12 -14.25
C VAL A 259 8.10 5.74 -14.20
N PHE A 260 8.44 6.30 -13.05
CA PHE A 260 9.71 6.93 -12.75
C PHE A 260 10.50 5.99 -11.84
N ILE A 261 11.63 5.48 -12.33
CA ILE A 261 12.53 4.63 -11.55
C ILE A 261 13.70 5.51 -11.11
N LYS A 262 13.87 5.63 -9.79
CA LYS A 262 14.87 6.50 -9.17
C LYS A 262 15.90 5.67 -8.45
N LEU A 263 17.15 5.92 -8.73
CA LEU A 263 18.28 5.16 -8.28
C LEU A 263 19.28 6.08 -7.54
N LEU A 264 19.81 5.61 -6.42
CA LEU A 264 20.87 6.31 -5.69
C LEU A 264 22.19 5.57 -5.83
N ASP A 265 22.27 4.35 -5.33
CA ASP A 265 23.43 3.45 -5.40
C ASP A 265 22.95 1.99 -5.34
N GLU A 266 23.86 1.04 -5.41
CA GLU A 266 23.57 -0.39 -5.44
C GLU A 266 23.04 -0.97 -4.11
N PHE A 267 23.13 -0.24 -3.00
CA PHE A 267 22.70 -0.67 -1.67
C PHE A 267 21.40 -0.01 -1.21
N SER A 268 21.08 1.11 -1.82
CA SER A 268 19.87 1.88 -1.49
C SER A 268 18.62 1.28 -2.13
N PRO A 269 17.44 1.49 -1.55
CA PRO A 269 16.21 1.01 -2.16
C PRO A 269 15.99 1.67 -3.52
N ILE A 270 15.50 0.87 -4.46
CA ILE A 270 14.97 1.39 -5.72
C ILE A 270 13.61 2.00 -5.45
N VAL A 271 13.42 3.20 -5.97
CA VAL A 271 12.16 3.92 -5.84
C VAL A 271 11.43 3.91 -7.18
N ILE A 272 10.22 3.41 -7.20
CA ILE A 272 9.31 3.51 -8.35
C ILE A 272 8.21 4.48 -7.97
N SER A 273 7.95 5.48 -8.80
CA SER A 273 6.92 6.48 -8.51
C SER A 273 6.15 6.88 -9.76
N ASN A 274 4.99 7.51 -9.56
CA ASN A 274 4.35 8.28 -10.61
C ASN A 274 4.92 9.71 -10.68
N GLN A 275 4.52 10.47 -11.69
CA GLN A 275 5.02 11.82 -11.94
C GLN A 275 4.85 12.78 -10.76
N THR A 276 3.78 12.66 -10.01
CA THR A 276 3.46 13.56 -8.88
C THR A 276 4.06 13.10 -7.55
N ASN A 277 4.72 11.96 -7.50
CA ASN A 277 5.24 11.33 -6.28
C ASN A 277 4.17 11.17 -5.18
N ASN A 278 2.93 11.02 -5.57
CA ASN A 278 1.85 10.71 -4.63
C ASN A 278 1.59 9.20 -4.50
N HIS A 279 2.21 8.41 -5.35
CA HIS A 279 2.32 6.96 -5.28
C HIS A 279 3.80 6.58 -5.42
N ILE A 280 4.35 5.95 -4.39
CA ILE A 280 5.75 5.56 -4.30
C ILE A 280 5.82 4.10 -3.86
N CYS A 281 6.57 3.29 -4.57
CA CYS A 281 6.96 1.94 -4.17
C CYS A 281 8.47 1.89 -3.96
N LEU A 282 8.91 1.27 -2.87
CA LEU A 282 10.32 0.98 -2.59
C LEU A 282 10.56 -0.51 -2.68
N ILE A 283 11.71 -0.91 -3.20
CA ILE A 283 12.16 -2.30 -3.21
C ILE A 283 13.63 -2.32 -2.82
N MET A 284 13.94 -3.08 -1.77
CA MET A 284 15.33 -3.29 -1.34
C MET A 284 16.05 -4.23 -2.32
N PRO A 285 17.26 -3.88 -2.76
CA PRO A 285 18.10 -4.81 -3.52
C PRO A 285 18.45 -6.03 -2.68
N ILE A 286 18.56 -7.16 -3.35
CA ILE A 286 19.11 -8.38 -2.74
C ILE A 286 20.63 -8.23 -2.72
N LYS A 287 21.24 -8.38 -1.55
CA LYS A 287 22.70 -8.43 -1.45
C LYS A 287 23.17 -9.72 -2.09
N GLY A 288 24.00 -9.62 -3.14
CA GLY A 288 24.79 -10.73 -3.62
C GLY A 288 25.90 -11.03 -2.61
N ASP A 289 26.14 -12.32 -2.39
CA ASP A 289 27.31 -12.79 -1.63
C ASP A 289 28.59 -12.50 -2.39
#